data_f0973e61b3368ceada7b15ac35765f83
#
_entry.id   f0973e61b3368ceada7b15ac35765f83
#
_cell.length_a   1.000
_cell.length_b   1.000
_cell.length_c   1.000
_cell.angle_alpha   90.00
_cell.angle_beta   90.00
_cell.angle_gamma   90.00
#
_symmetry.space_group_name_H-M   'P 1'
#
loop_
_entity.id
_entity.type
_entity.pdbx_description
1 polymer ?
#
loop_
_entity_poly.entity_id
_entity_poly.type
_entity_poly.pdbx_seq_one_letter_code
_entity_poly.pdbx_strand_id
1 'polypeptide(L)'
;MQMRTYIFPSLLCLFLASCGNNHYNPPLSPKVSVSMEEVAYDSYMASPQGNETFQKIHENTFLEVANQPVSTFSVDVDRAAYSNIRRMISNGSLPPKDAVRIEEMINYFDYDYPAPSPETRSPLQVSPELSVAPWDSSHLLLRIGLQAKKIDLSKAPNSNIVFLIDVSGSMYDQNKLPLLKSSLKMLLGKLKAEDKVSIVTYASGTAVALKPTSVREREQIEKVLDGLEASGGTSGSKGIQLAYKQAQEAFIKNGNNRIILATDGDFNIGINNPNDLKEFKNKEKVVSI
;
A
#
# COMPACT_ATOMS: atom_id res chain seq x y z
N MET A 1 -19.00 43.40 22.11
CA MET A 1 -18.40 42.43 21.21
C MET A 1 -19.13 42.52 19.88
N GLN A 2 -18.53 43.23 18.91
CA GLN A 2 -19.26 43.70 17.70
C GLN A 2 -19.11 42.67 16.57
N MET A 3 -20.25 42.18 16.09
CA MET A 3 -20.38 41.43 14.83
C MET A 3 -20.27 42.41 13.65
N ARG A 4 -19.28 42.21 12.77
CA ARG A 4 -19.17 42.93 11.48
C ARG A 4 -19.90 42.14 10.40
N THR A 5 -21.01 42.69 9.94
CA THR A 5 -21.81 42.24 8.79
C THR A 5 -21.16 42.78 7.51
N TYR A 6 -20.77 41.93 6.57
CA TYR A 6 -20.39 42.35 5.22
C TYR A 6 -21.60 42.24 4.29
N ILE A 7 -21.99 43.40 3.74
CA ILE A 7 -23.03 43.56 2.71
C ILE A 7 -22.35 43.50 1.34
N PHE A 8 -22.76 42.54 0.49
CA PHE A 8 -22.40 42.51 -0.93
C PHE A 8 -23.52 43.19 -1.75
N PRO A 9 -23.20 44.07 -2.69
CA PRO A 9 -24.22 44.69 -3.55
C PRO A 9 -24.56 43.75 -4.71
N SER A 10 -25.86 43.49 -4.85
CA SER A 10 -26.50 42.81 -5.97
C SER A 10 -26.49 43.68 -7.22
N LEU A 11 -25.85 43.18 -8.29
CA LEU A 11 -25.90 43.78 -9.60
C LEU A 11 -27.14 43.24 -10.35
N LEU A 12 -28.14 44.08 -10.51
CA LEU A 12 -29.43 43.83 -11.20
C LEU A 12 -29.21 44.02 -12.72
N CYS A 13 -29.20 42.96 -13.52
CA CYS A 13 -29.25 43.01 -14.97
C CYS A 13 -30.70 42.83 -15.43
N LEU A 14 -31.31 43.94 -15.94
CA LEU A 14 -32.56 43.90 -16.68
C LEU A 14 -32.33 43.30 -18.07
N PHE A 15 -33.03 42.22 -18.41
CA PHE A 15 -33.18 41.76 -19.78
C PHE A 15 -34.62 42.07 -20.25
N LEU A 16 -34.68 42.87 -21.32
CA LEU A 16 -35.90 43.17 -22.05
C LEU A 16 -36.35 41.96 -22.85
N ALA A 17 -37.57 41.52 -22.65
CA ALA A 17 -38.22 40.49 -23.44
C ALA A 17 -38.62 41.08 -24.80
N SER A 18 -38.13 40.47 -25.88
CA SER A 18 -38.62 40.64 -27.23
C SER A 18 -39.33 39.35 -27.65
N CYS A 19 -40.66 39.41 -27.79
CA CYS A 19 -41.46 38.36 -28.38
C CYS A 19 -41.25 38.33 -29.90
N GLY A 20 -40.70 37.26 -30.43
CA GLY A 20 -40.68 36.94 -31.86
C GLY A 20 -40.96 35.45 -32.05
N ASN A 21 -42.21 35.12 -32.45
CA ASN A 21 -42.59 33.78 -32.87
C ASN A 21 -41.86 33.44 -34.20
N ASN A 22 -40.83 32.64 -34.13
CA ASN A 22 -40.32 31.95 -35.32
C ASN A 22 -40.26 30.46 -35.01
N HIS A 23 -41.12 29.69 -35.66
CA HIS A 23 -41.01 28.23 -35.72
C HIS A 23 -39.66 27.84 -36.38
N TYR A 24 -38.66 27.61 -35.59
CA TYR A 24 -37.39 27.04 -36.07
C TYR A 24 -37.41 25.53 -35.83
N ASN A 25 -37.59 24.75 -36.92
CA ASN A 25 -37.29 23.32 -36.90
C ASN A 25 -35.76 23.20 -36.92
N PRO A 26 -35.16 22.69 -35.83
CA PRO A 26 -33.71 22.40 -35.92
C PRO A 26 -33.49 21.26 -36.90
N PRO A 27 -32.48 21.36 -37.81
CA PRO A 27 -32.08 20.22 -38.61
C PRO A 27 -31.65 19.11 -37.69
N LEU A 28 -32.09 17.89 -38.02
CA LEU A 28 -31.65 16.66 -37.33
C LEU A 28 -30.13 16.65 -37.37
N SER A 29 -29.54 16.79 -36.18
CA SER A 29 -28.11 16.58 -35.97
C SER A 29 -27.75 15.20 -36.54
N PRO A 30 -26.74 15.06 -37.39
CA PRO A 30 -26.26 13.74 -37.75
C PRO A 30 -25.90 13.05 -36.47
N LYS A 31 -26.47 11.87 -36.23
CA LYS A 31 -25.95 10.93 -35.23
C LYS A 31 -24.50 10.66 -35.67
N VAL A 32 -23.58 11.44 -35.10
CA VAL A 32 -22.19 11.04 -35.05
C VAL A 32 -22.19 9.83 -34.11
N SER A 33 -22.32 8.65 -34.70
CA SER A 33 -21.83 7.45 -34.11
C SER A 33 -20.30 7.68 -34.03
N VAL A 34 -19.86 8.27 -32.93
CA VAL A 34 -18.49 8.08 -32.49
C VAL A 34 -18.43 6.59 -32.18
N SER A 35 -18.08 5.78 -33.21
CA SER A 35 -17.33 4.59 -32.91
C SER A 35 -16.17 5.14 -32.10
N MET A 36 -16.18 4.92 -30.80
CA MET A 36 -14.92 4.81 -30.12
C MET A 36 -14.18 3.70 -30.87
N GLU A 37 -13.41 4.09 -31.88
CA GLU A 37 -12.24 3.32 -32.20
C GLU A 37 -11.64 3.05 -30.82
N GLU A 38 -11.58 1.80 -30.49
CA GLU A 38 -10.59 1.26 -29.58
C GLU A 38 -9.25 1.70 -30.18
N VAL A 39 -8.97 3.00 -30.03
CA VAL A 39 -7.69 3.59 -30.34
C VAL A 39 -6.74 2.78 -29.48
N ALA A 40 -6.04 1.93 -30.16
CA ALA A 40 -5.04 1.02 -29.69
C ALA A 40 -4.37 1.52 -28.41
N TYR A 41 -5.00 1.24 -27.26
CA TYR A 41 -4.41 1.36 -25.94
C TYR A 41 -3.16 0.47 -25.84
N ASP A 42 -3.10 -0.53 -26.72
CA ASP A 42 -1.96 -1.44 -26.88
C ASP A 42 -0.70 -0.82 -27.47
N SER A 43 -0.78 0.29 -28.18
CA SER A 43 0.40 0.88 -28.82
C SER A 43 1.18 1.87 -27.94
N TYR A 44 0.63 2.28 -26.79
CA TYR A 44 1.33 3.07 -25.77
C TYR A 44 1.82 2.26 -24.58
N MET A 45 1.66 0.95 -24.63
CA MET A 45 2.29 0.04 -23.70
C MET A 45 3.79 0.00 -24.03
N ALA A 46 4.55 1.00 -23.58
CA ALA A 46 5.93 0.74 -23.26
C ALA A 46 5.89 -0.43 -22.27
N SER A 47 6.44 -1.58 -22.69
CA SER A 47 6.56 -2.75 -21.83
C SER A 47 7.05 -2.29 -20.46
N PRO A 48 6.45 -2.74 -19.35
CA PRO A 48 6.94 -2.39 -18.03
C PRO A 48 8.45 -2.58 -18.04
N GLN A 49 9.22 -1.54 -17.73
CA GLN A 49 10.67 -1.65 -17.60
C GLN A 49 10.95 -2.49 -16.35
N GLY A 50 11.04 -3.79 -16.52
CA GLY A 50 11.31 -4.76 -15.47
C GLY A 50 10.35 -5.95 -15.52
N ASN A 51 10.75 -7.05 -14.90
CA ASN A 51 9.94 -8.27 -14.73
C ASN A 51 8.86 -8.10 -13.63
N GLU A 52 8.34 -6.88 -13.43
CA GLU A 52 7.29 -6.64 -12.43
C GLU A 52 5.99 -7.34 -12.87
N THR A 53 5.48 -8.22 -12.02
CA THR A 53 4.22 -8.93 -12.23
C THR A 53 3.19 -8.49 -11.20
N PHE A 54 1.94 -8.33 -11.64
CA PHE A 54 0.83 -7.95 -10.78
C PHE A 54 -0.21 -9.06 -10.76
N GLN A 55 -0.74 -9.33 -9.59
CA GLN A 55 -1.82 -10.30 -9.45
C GLN A 55 -3.07 -9.75 -10.14
N LYS A 56 -3.69 -10.57 -11.01
CA LYS A 56 -4.89 -10.18 -11.73
C LYS A 56 -6.01 -9.77 -10.77
N ILE A 57 -6.60 -8.61 -11.03
CA ILE A 57 -7.73 -8.08 -10.29
C ILE A 57 -9.03 -8.65 -10.88
N HIS A 58 -9.87 -9.20 -10.04
CA HIS A 58 -11.22 -9.65 -10.39
C HIS A 58 -12.22 -8.68 -9.75
N GLU A 59 -12.90 -7.92 -10.60
CA GLU A 59 -13.95 -7.01 -10.14
C GLU A 59 -15.21 -7.79 -9.73
N ASN A 60 -15.84 -7.34 -8.65
CA ASN A 60 -17.11 -7.88 -8.21
C ASN A 60 -18.25 -7.35 -9.09
N THR A 61 -19.23 -8.18 -9.36
CA THR A 61 -20.47 -7.77 -10.04
C THR A 61 -21.46 -7.20 -9.04
N PHE A 62 -22.45 -6.45 -9.53
CA PHE A 62 -23.59 -6.03 -8.71
C PHE A 62 -24.42 -7.24 -8.27
N LEU A 63 -24.84 -7.22 -7.02
CA LEU A 63 -25.63 -8.28 -6.41
C LEU A 63 -27.04 -7.75 -6.08
N GLU A 64 -28.06 -8.52 -6.38
CA GLU A 64 -29.44 -8.19 -6.02
C GLU A 64 -29.66 -8.36 -4.52
N VAL A 65 -30.08 -7.29 -3.84
CA VAL A 65 -30.34 -7.28 -2.39
C VAL A 65 -31.38 -8.32 -1.97
N ALA A 66 -32.36 -8.60 -2.82
CA ALA A 66 -33.35 -9.64 -2.56
C ALA A 66 -32.75 -11.05 -2.40
N ASN A 67 -31.65 -11.32 -3.13
CA ASN A 67 -30.97 -12.61 -3.12
C ASN A 67 -29.80 -12.63 -2.12
N GLN A 68 -29.14 -11.49 -1.95
CA GLN A 68 -27.96 -11.35 -1.06
C GLN A 68 -28.06 -10.03 -0.26
N PRO A 69 -28.82 -10.03 0.85
CA PRO A 69 -29.09 -8.81 1.62
C PRO A 69 -27.88 -8.34 2.46
N VAL A 70 -26.80 -9.12 2.54
CA VAL A 70 -25.61 -8.82 3.32
C VAL A 70 -24.39 -8.79 2.41
N SER A 71 -23.64 -7.69 2.43
CA SER A 71 -22.32 -7.58 1.81
C SER A 71 -21.23 -7.88 2.82
N THR A 72 -20.24 -8.68 2.40
CA THR A 72 -19.02 -8.94 3.18
C THR A 72 -17.80 -8.49 2.39
N PHE A 73 -16.83 -7.90 3.07
CA PHE A 73 -15.57 -7.46 2.47
C PHE A 73 -14.41 -7.66 3.45
N SER A 74 -13.22 -7.87 2.92
CA SER A 74 -12.00 -7.88 3.72
C SER A 74 -11.54 -6.45 4.00
N VAL A 75 -11.03 -6.21 5.20
CA VAL A 75 -10.35 -4.96 5.51
C VAL A 75 -8.94 -5.04 4.96
N ASP A 76 -8.61 -4.17 4.02
CA ASP A 76 -7.27 -3.97 3.48
C ASP A 76 -6.77 -2.60 3.92
N VAL A 77 -5.52 -2.55 4.37
CA VAL A 77 -4.84 -1.32 4.81
C VAL A 77 -3.52 -1.09 4.09
N ASP A 78 -3.22 -1.87 3.06
CA ASP A 78 -2.03 -1.72 2.25
C ASP A 78 -2.05 -0.39 1.48
N ARG A 79 -0.87 0.14 1.17
CA ARG A 79 -0.69 1.47 0.54
C ARG A 79 0.30 1.44 -0.62
N ALA A 80 0.85 0.29 -0.96
CA ALA A 80 1.98 0.17 -1.89
C ALA A 80 1.61 0.54 -3.33
N ALA A 81 0.39 0.22 -3.78
CA ALA A 81 -0.05 0.48 -5.15
C ALA A 81 0.05 1.97 -5.52
N TYR A 82 -0.33 2.88 -4.63
CA TYR A 82 -0.24 4.32 -4.90
C TYR A 82 1.21 4.77 -5.17
N SER A 83 2.17 4.28 -4.39
CA SER A 83 3.59 4.60 -4.57
C SER A 83 4.13 4.07 -5.90
N ASN A 84 3.74 2.84 -6.29
CA ASN A 84 4.11 2.25 -7.57
C ASN A 84 3.51 3.01 -8.75
N ILE A 85 2.22 3.36 -8.69
CA ILE A 85 1.55 4.16 -9.72
C ILE A 85 2.24 5.52 -9.89
N ARG A 86 2.55 6.21 -8.78
CA ARG A 86 3.31 7.47 -8.84
C ARG A 86 4.66 7.30 -9.53
N ARG A 87 5.41 6.26 -9.18
CA ARG A 87 6.71 5.96 -9.79
C ARG A 87 6.57 5.75 -11.29
N MET A 88 5.62 4.93 -11.73
CA MET A 88 5.36 4.66 -13.16
C MET A 88 5.03 5.94 -13.92
N ILE A 89 4.08 6.73 -13.41
CA ILE A 89 3.67 8.00 -14.04
C ILE A 89 4.84 8.99 -14.08
N SER A 90 5.61 9.10 -12.98
CA SER A 90 6.78 9.99 -12.92
C SER A 90 7.88 9.60 -13.91
N ASN A 91 7.94 8.31 -14.27
CA ASN A 91 8.86 7.79 -15.30
C ASN A 91 8.26 7.82 -16.71
N GLY A 92 7.09 8.45 -16.91
CA GLY A 92 6.43 8.57 -18.20
C GLY A 92 5.73 7.29 -18.68
N SER A 93 5.50 6.32 -17.80
CA SER A 93 4.84 5.05 -18.11
C SER A 93 3.44 4.99 -17.53
N LEU A 94 2.47 4.46 -18.27
CA LEU A 94 1.15 4.19 -17.73
C LEU A 94 1.17 2.90 -16.90
N PRO A 95 0.53 2.90 -15.71
CA PRO A 95 0.43 1.69 -14.91
C PRO A 95 -0.45 0.64 -15.60
N PRO A 96 -0.08 -0.64 -15.59
CA PRO A 96 -0.96 -1.69 -16.07
C PRO A 96 -2.20 -1.79 -15.18
N LYS A 97 -3.32 -2.28 -15.75
CA LYS A 97 -4.62 -2.37 -15.07
C LYS A 97 -4.51 -3.05 -13.70
N ASP A 98 -3.81 -4.17 -13.65
CA ASP A 98 -3.65 -4.98 -12.45
C ASP A 98 -2.72 -4.37 -11.38
N ALA A 99 -2.01 -3.28 -11.69
CA ALA A 99 -1.26 -2.50 -10.70
C ALA A 99 -2.14 -1.49 -9.94
N VAL A 100 -3.35 -1.19 -10.47
CA VAL A 100 -4.24 -0.15 -9.91
C VAL A 100 -5.19 -0.78 -8.90
N ARG A 101 -4.79 -0.83 -7.65
CA ARG A 101 -5.62 -1.31 -6.55
C ARG A 101 -6.30 -0.11 -5.89
N ILE A 102 -7.60 0.04 -6.16
CA ILE A 102 -8.37 1.22 -5.71
C ILE A 102 -8.38 1.34 -4.19
N GLU A 103 -8.52 0.21 -3.48
CA GLU A 103 -8.49 0.13 -2.02
C GLU A 103 -7.18 0.68 -1.44
N GLU A 104 -6.03 0.34 -2.03
CA GLU A 104 -4.72 0.82 -1.58
C GLU A 104 -4.52 2.31 -1.91
N MET A 105 -5.07 2.78 -3.04
CA MET A 105 -5.04 4.20 -3.40
C MET A 105 -5.85 5.05 -2.42
N ILE A 106 -7.04 4.58 -2.03
CA ILE A 106 -7.87 5.25 -1.04
C ILE A 106 -7.18 5.24 0.32
N ASN A 107 -6.66 4.10 0.77
CA ASN A 107 -6.01 3.94 2.07
C ASN A 107 -4.62 4.59 2.18
N TYR A 108 -4.06 5.10 1.08
CA TYR A 108 -2.80 5.84 1.11
C TYR A 108 -2.89 7.15 1.87
N PHE A 109 -4.05 7.82 1.81
CA PHE A 109 -4.28 9.10 2.46
C PHE A 109 -4.75 8.91 3.90
N ASP A 110 -4.35 9.84 4.77
CA ASP A 110 -4.83 9.87 6.14
C ASP A 110 -6.17 10.62 6.21
N TYR A 111 -7.13 10.00 6.89
CA TYR A 111 -8.46 10.57 7.13
C TYR A 111 -8.63 10.85 8.62
N ASP A 112 -9.30 11.96 8.95
CA ASP A 112 -9.56 12.34 10.34
C ASP A 112 -10.81 11.62 10.87
N TYR A 113 -10.74 10.29 10.91
CA TYR A 113 -11.83 9.50 11.50
C TYR A 113 -11.75 9.52 13.03
N PRO A 114 -12.91 9.66 13.72
CA PRO A 114 -12.95 9.62 15.16
C PRO A 114 -12.44 8.27 15.68
N ALA A 115 -11.52 8.32 16.64
CA ALA A 115 -11.07 7.11 17.32
C ALA A 115 -12.16 6.59 18.26
N PRO A 116 -12.17 5.27 18.56
CA PRO A 116 -13.05 4.72 19.59
C PRO A 116 -12.83 5.43 20.93
N SER A 117 -13.93 5.77 21.62
CA SER A 117 -13.84 6.31 22.98
C SER A 117 -13.03 5.35 23.91
N PRO A 118 -12.21 5.87 24.81
CA PRO A 118 -11.48 5.05 25.80
C PRO A 118 -12.38 4.12 26.61
N GLU A 119 -13.62 4.54 26.83
CA GLU A 119 -14.62 3.83 27.65
C GLU A 119 -15.31 2.69 26.88
N THR A 120 -15.28 2.72 25.55
CA THR A 120 -15.90 1.66 24.75
C THR A 120 -15.07 0.39 24.78
N ARG A 121 -15.75 -0.76 24.84
CA ARG A 121 -15.11 -2.08 24.68
C ARG A 121 -14.77 -2.41 23.23
N SER A 122 -15.40 -1.72 22.27
CA SER A 122 -15.11 -1.95 20.85
C SER A 122 -13.68 -1.52 20.52
N PRO A 123 -12.90 -2.36 19.84
CA PRO A 123 -11.57 -1.97 19.35
C PRO A 123 -11.63 -1.08 18.12
N LEU A 124 -12.82 -0.95 17.48
CA LEU A 124 -13.04 -0.23 16.23
C LEU A 124 -14.17 0.78 16.36
N GLN A 125 -14.01 1.93 15.73
CA GLN A 125 -15.05 2.91 15.44
C GLN A 125 -15.42 2.80 13.96
N VAL A 126 -16.71 2.72 13.66
CA VAL A 126 -17.24 2.69 12.29
C VAL A 126 -17.91 4.04 12.01
N SER A 127 -17.56 4.65 10.89
CA SER A 127 -18.10 5.94 10.44
C SER A 127 -18.68 5.79 9.02
N PRO A 128 -19.95 5.43 8.87
CA PRO A 128 -20.59 5.32 7.57
C PRO A 128 -21.01 6.71 7.05
N GLU A 129 -20.93 6.89 5.73
CA GLU A 129 -21.44 8.07 5.04
C GLU A 129 -22.01 7.66 3.69
N LEU A 130 -23.19 8.18 3.35
CA LEU A 130 -23.88 7.90 2.11
C LEU A 130 -23.96 9.18 1.26
N SER A 131 -23.60 9.08 -0.01
CA SER A 131 -23.70 10.17 -0.97
C SER A 131 -24.15 9.67 -2.35
N VAL A 132 -24.52 10.58 -3.23
CA VAL A 132 -24.72 10.25 -4.65
C VAL A 132 -23.35 10.01 -5.28
N ALA A 133 -23.24 8.97 -6.11
CA ALA A 133 -21.99 8.69 -6.82
C ALA A 133 -21.68 9.82 -7.82
N PRO A 134 -20.49 10.45 -7.76
CA PRO A 134 -20.19 11.63 -8.59
C PRO A 134 -20.07 11.33 -10.09
N TRP A 135 -19.85 10.07 -10.45
CA TRP A 135 -19.73 9.62 -11.85
C TRP A 135 -21.04 9.07 -12.44
N ASP A 136 -22.03 8.78 -11.58
CA ASP A 136 -23.36 8.30 -12.01
C ASP A 136 -24.41 8.62 -10.93
N SER A 137 -25.24 9.62 -11.20
CA SER A 137 -26.24 10.09 -10.25
C SER A 137 -27.39 9.12 -9.98
N SER A 138 -27.51 8.03 -10.73
CA SER A 138 -28.46 6.96 -10.48
C SER A 138 -28.01 5.99 -9.38
N HIS A 139 -26.75 6.08 -8.94
CA HIS A 139 -26.17 5.22 -7.93
C HIS A 139 -25.84 6.00 -6.65
N LEU A 140 -25.87 5.28 -5.53
CA LEU A 140 -25.41 5.76 -4.24
C LEU A 140 -24.06 5.16 -3.91
N LEU A 141 -23.20 5.97 -3.30
CA LEU A 141 -21.88 5.58 -2.81
C LEU A 141 -21.91 5.55 -1.28
N LEU A 142 -21.70 4.36 -0.71
CA LEU A 142 -21.52 4.19 0.73
C LEU A 142 -20.03 4.16 1.07
N ARG A 143 -19.58 5.16 1.84
CA ARG A 143 -18.25 5.15 2.44
C ARG A 143 -18.32 4.56 3.85
N ILE A 144 -17.47 3.60 4.16
CA ILE A 144 -17.36 2.99 5.49
C ILE A 144 -15.96 3.27 6.03
N GLY A 145 -15.83 4.27 6.91
CA GLY A 145 -14.58 4.57 7.61
C GLY A 145 -14.41 3.68 8.83
N LEU A 146 -13.26 3.03 8.95
CA LEU A 146 -12.91 2.18 10.09
C LEU A 146 -11.67 2.74 10.79
N GLN A 147 -11.81 3.10 12.07
CA GLN A 147 -10.71 3.58 12.90
C GLN A 147 -10.50 2.65 14.09
N ALA A 148 -9.31 2.05 14.18
CA ALA A 148 -8.92 1.26 15.35
C ALA A 148 -8.49 2.16 16.52
N LYS A 149 -8.55 1.62 17.74
CA LYS A 149 -7.91 2.25 18.90
C LYS A 149 -6.44 2.49 18.62
N LYS A 150 -5.96 3.70 18.89
CA LYS A 150 -4.52 4.02 18.79
C LYS A 150 -3.76 3.28 19.89
N ILE A 151 -2.73 2.56 19.47
CA ILE A 151 -1.85 1.85 20.40
C ILE A 151 -0.83 2.85 20.96
N ASP A 152 -0.69 2.87 22.29
CA ASP A 152 0.39 3.62 22.95
C ASP A 152 1.72 2.87 22.74
N LEU A 153 2.51 3.33 21.78
CA LEU A 153 3.79 2.72 21.44
C LEU A 153 4.81 2.78 22.59
N SER A 154 4.63 3.71 23.54
CA SER A 154 5.53 3.77 24.71
C SER A 154 5.40 2.53 25.59
N LYS A 155 4.19 1.95 25.62
CA LYS A 155 3.85 0.73 26.39
C LYS A 155 4.00 -0.56 25.57
N ALA A 156 4.30 -0.46 24.29
CA ALA A 156 4.51 -1.64 23.46
C ALA A 156 5.70 -2.45 24.00
N PRO A 157 5.64 -3.79 23.96
CA PRO A 157 6.78 -4.62 24.35
C PRO A 157 7.97 -4.39 23.42
N ASN A 158 9.16 -4.79 23.87
CA ASN A 158 10.36 -4.70 23.03
C ASN A 158 10.25 -5.60 21.81
N SER A 159 10.92 -5.20 20.74
CA SER A 159 10.91 -5.88 19.45
C SER A 159 12.23 -6.60 19.18
N ASN A 160 12.13 -7.76 18.55
CA ASN A 160 13.21 -8.49 17.92
C ASN A 160 12.90 -8.58 16.42
N ILE A 161 13.62 -7.83 15.62
CA ILE A 161 13.37 -7.68 14.19
C ILE A 161 14.53 -8.28 13.40
N VAL A 162 14.22 -9.18 12.48
CA VAL A 162 15.19 -9.72 11.53
C VAL A 162 14.86 -9.15 10.15
N PHE A 163 15.78 -8.40 9.57
CA PHE A 163 15.70 -8.01 8.16
C PHE A 163 16.28 -9.12 7.30
N LEU A 164 15.43 -9.72 6.46
CA LEU A 164 15.85 -10.67 5.44
C LEU A 164 15.87 -9.92 4.10
N ILE A 165 17.05 -9.59 3.63
CA ILE A 165 17.27 -8.64 2.54
C ILE A 165 17.80 -9.36 1.31
N ASP A 166 17.11 -9.19 0.19
CA ASP A 166 17.62 -9.51 -1.13
C ASP A 166 18.75 -8.55 -1.50
N VAL A 167 19.89 -9.13 -1.84
CA VAL A 167 21.05 -8.40 -2.35
C VAL A 167 21.50 -8.95 -3.72
N SER A 168 20.58 -9.60 -4.46
CA SER A 168 20.83 -10.05 -5.83
C SER A 168 21.08 -8.87 -6.78
N GLY A 169 21.65 -9.13 -7.96
CA GLY A 169 22.00 -8.12 -8.94
C GLY A 169 20.80 -7.28 -9.40
N SER A 170 19.59 -7.84 -9.42
CA SER A 170 18.36 -7.12 -9.76
C SER A 170 18.04 -6.00 -8.78
N MET A 171 18.55 -6.06 -7.53
CA MET A 171 18.34 -5.05 -6.49
C MET A 171 19.22 -3.78 -6.62
N TYR A 172 20.00 -3.64 -7.71
CA TYR A 172 20.95 -2.55 -7.91
C TYR A 172 20.29 -1.17 -8.07
N ASP A 173 19.11 -1.09 -8.65
CA ASP A 173 18.45 0.17 -8.99
C ASP A 173 18.18 1.06 -7.77
N GLN A 174 18.18 2.38 -7.98
CA GLN A 174 18.01 3.39 -6.91
C GLN A 174 16.70 3.24 -6.11
N ASN A 175 15.65 2.72 -6.73
CA ASN A 175 14.35 2.45 -6.12
C ASN A 175 14.26 1.07 -5.45
N LYS A 176 15.34 0.31 -5.36
CA LYS A 176 15.42 -1.02 -4.75
C LYS A 176 16.34 -1.00 -3.52
N LEU A 177 17.50 -1.64 -3.54
CA LEU A 177 18.39 -1.73 -2.37
C LEU A 177 18.80 -0.35 -1.79
N PRO A 178 19.15 0.67 -2.60
CA PRO A 178 19.48 1.99 -2.04
C PRO A 178 18.31 2.64 -1.29
N LEU A 179 17.09 2.56 -1.85
CA LEU A 179 15.87 3.06 -1.19
C LEU A 179 15.56 2.24 0.08
N LEU A 180 15.71 0.92 0.04
CA LEU A 180 15.51 0.03 1.18
C LEU A 180 16.45 0.40 2.33
N LYS A 181 17.75 0.58 2.07
CA LYS A 181 18.75 1.00 3.09
C LYS A 181 18.31 2.28 3.79
N SER A 182 17.88 3.29 3.03
CA SER A 182 17.38 4.55 3.56
C SER A 182 16.12 4.36 4.42
N SER A 183 15.18 3.54 3.96
CA SER A 183 13.93 3.24 4.68
C SER A 183 14.20 2.49 6.00
N LEU A 184 15.11 1.52 5.99
CA LEU A 184 15.48 0.78 7.19
C LEU A 184 16.18 1.68 8.24
N LYS A 185 17.03 2.62 7.80
CA LYS A 185 17.61 3.62 8.71
C LYS A 185 16.56 4.53 9.33
N MET A 186 15.54 4.92 8.56
CA MET A 186 14.40 5.67 9.12
C MET A 186 13.63 4.84 10.14
N LEU A 187 13.42 3.56 9.88
CA LEU A 187 12.76 2.63 10.81
C LEU A 187 13.56 2.48 12.11
N LEU A 188 14.89 2.35 12.03
CA LEU A 188 15.76 2.30 13.23
C LEU A 188 15.54 3.52 14.14
N GLY A 189 15.27 4.70 13.57
CA GLY A 189 14.95 5.90 14.34
C GLY A 189 13.61 5.87 15.07
N LYS A 190 12.75 4.88 14.81
CA LYS A 190 11.44 4.66 15.46
C LYS A 190 11.48 3.53 16.49
N LEU A 191 12.52 2.71 16.49
CA LEU A 191 12.70 1.61 17.42
C LEU A 191 13.20 2.11 18.78
N LYS A 192 12.93 1.31 19.81
CA LYS A 192 13.44 1.57 21.16
C LYS A 192 14.91 1.14 21.27
N ALA A 193 15.63 1.74 22.17
CA ALA A 193 17.04 1.42 22.42
C ALA A 193 17.26 -0.06 22.79
N GLU A 194 16.30 -0.67 23.44
CA GLU A 194 16.29 -2.08 23.89
C GLU A 194 15.84 -3.07 22.81
N ASP A 195 15.25 -2.57 21.71
CA ASP A 195 14.89 -3.42 20.58
C ASP A 195 16.14 -4.04 19.95
N LYS A 196 16.00 -5.22 19.37
CA LYS A 196 17.09 -5.92 18.70
C LYS A 196 16.84 -6.02 17.21
N VAL A 197 17.91 -5.87 16.45
CA VAL A 197 17.91 -5.98 14.99
C VAL A 197 18.96 -7.00 14.56
N SER A 198 18.58 -7.87 13.63
CA SER A 198 19.47 -8.78 12.91
C SER A 198 19.32 -8.53 11.40
N ILE A 199 20.37 -8.78 10.63
CA ILE A 199 20.34 -8.68 9.17
C ILE A 199 20.82 -9.98 8.59
N VAL A 200 19.96 -10.59 7.79
CA VAL A 200 20.26 -11.75 6.96
C VAL A 200 20.15 -11.33 5.51
N THR A 201 21.15 -11.65 4.72
CA THR A 201 21.17 -11.38 3.29
C THR A 201 21.08 -12.66 2.48
N TYR A 202 20.50 -12.57 1.30
CA TYR A 202 20.51 -13.63 0.31
C TYR A 202 20.69 -13.08 -1.11
N ALA A 203 21.43 -13.84 -1.92
CA ALA A 203 21.63 -13.66 -3.35
C ALA A 203 22.05 -15.00 -3.95
N SER A 204 23.27 -15.17 -4.47
CA SER A 204 23.85 -16.47 -4.84
C SER A 204 24.11 -17.37 -3.62
N GLY A 205 24.08 -16.82 -2.42
CA GLY A 205 24.23 -17.49 -1.14
C GLY A 205 23.45 -16.77 -0.05
N THR A 206 23.53 -17.28 1.18
CA THR A 206 22.89 -16.66 2.37
C THR A 206 23.91 -16.40 3.45
N ALA A 207 23.82 -15.26 4.12
CA ALA A 207 24.71 -14.88 5.20
C ALA A 207 24.00 -14.13 6.32
N VAL A 208 24.53 -14.22 7.54
CA VAL A 208 24.18 -13.33 8.64
C VAL A 208 25.11 -12.13 8.55
N ALA A 209 24.63 -11.03 7.98
CA ALA A 209 25.37 -9.78 7.88
C ALA A 209 25.48 -9.07 9.24
N LEU A 210 24.42 -9.20 10.07
CA LEU A 210 24.41 -8.70 11.44
C LEU A 210 23.70 -9.70 12.36
N LYS A 211 24.39 -10.15 13.41
CA LYS A 211 23.77 -10.91 14.49
C LYS A 211 22.83 -10.02 15.33
N PRO A 212 21.97 -10.60 16.20
CA PRO A 212 21.09 -9.81 17.05
C PRO A 212 21.84 -8.74 17.83
N THR A 213 21.63 -7.48 17.44
CA THR A 213 22.32 -6.29 17.95
C THR A 213 21.29 -5.33 18.52
N SER A 214 21.53 -4.75 19.69
CA SER A 214 20.66 -3.74 20.31
C SER A 214 20.66 -2.46 19.45
N VAL A 215 19.50 -1.81 19.36
CA VAL A 215 19.37 -0.51 18.67
C VAL A 215 20.20 0.59 19.35
N ARG A 216 20.67 0.39 20.59
CA ARG A 216 21.69 1.24 21.22
C ARG A 216 22.97 1.34 20.39
N GLU A 217 23.29 0.27 19.65
CA GLU A 217 24.44 0.21 18.76
C GLU A 217 24.06 0.60 17.32
N ARG A 218 23.22 1.63 17.19
CA ARG A 218 22.66 2.09 15.92
C ARG A 218 23.71 2.31 14.83
N GLU A 219 24.82 2.92 15.16
CA GLU A 219 25.90 3.20 14.22
C GLU A 219 26.47 1.91 13.60
N GLN A 220 26.58 0.85 14.40
CA GLN A 220 27.03 -0.47 13.89
C GLN A 220 25.99 -1.06 12.93
N ILE A 221 24.70 -0.96 13.25
CA ILE A 221 23.61 -1.45 12.39
C ILE A 221 23.61 -0.68 11.07
N GLU A 222 23.69 0.65 11.12
CA GLU A 222 23.72 1.51 9.94
C GLU A 222 24.95 1.24 9.08
N LYS A 223 26.12 1.03 9.68
CA LYS A 223 27.37 0.68 8.96
C LYS A 223 27.21 -0.63 8.18
N VAL A 224 26.55 -1.64 8.77
CA VAL A 224 26.29 -2.90 8.07
C VAL A 224 25.32 -2.68 6.91
N LEU A 225 24.22 -1.91 7.12
CA LEU A 225 23.28 -1.56 6.07
C LEU A 225 23.97 -0.82 4.91
N ASP A 226 24.86 0.15 5.21
CA ASP A 226 25.60 0.88 4.19
C ASP A 226 26.52 0.00 3.37
N GLY A 227 27.12 -0.99 4.00
CA GLY A 227 28.02 -1.96 3.34
C GLY A 227 27.31 -3.00 2.47
N LEU A 228 25.97 -3.06 2.45
CA LEU A 228 25.26 -4.00 1.58
C LEU A 228 25.37 -3.54 0.12
N GLU A 229 25.72 -4.48 -0.76
CA GLU A 229 25.85 -4.26 -2.21
C GLU A 229 25.04 -5.29 -2.97
N ALA A 230 24.34 -4.82 -4.02
CA ALA A 230 23.59 -5.71 -4.90
C ALA A 230 24.52 -6.40 -5.87
N SER A 231 24.56 -7.76 -5.84
CA SER A 231 25.40 -8.55 -6.73
C SER A 231 24.94 -10.01 -6.82
N GLY A 232 25.34 -10.69 -7.88
CA GLY A 232 25.10 -12.13 -8.07
C GLY A 232 23.67 -12.50 -8.46
N GLY A 233 23.41 -13.81 -8.48
CA GLY A 233 22.10 -14.38 -8.82
C GLY A 233 21.19 -14.51 -7.59
N THR A 234 19.94 -14.92 -7.83
CA THR A 234 18.96 -15.13 -6.76
C THR A 234 18.81 -16.61 -6.45
N SER A 235 19.37 -17.09 -5.35
CA SER A 235 19.24 -18.47 -4.89
C SER A 235 19.13 -18.55 -3.36
N GLY A 236 18.01 -18.00 -2.84
CA GLY A 236 17.85 -17.71 -1.41
C GLY A 236 17.13 -18.78 -0.57
N SER A 237 17.05 -20.06 -1.01
CA SER A 237 16.25 -21.10 -0.32
C SER A 237 16.55 -21.27 1.18
N LYS A 238 17.75 -20.94 1.62
CA LYS A 238 18.16 -21.01 3.02
C LYS A 238 17.99 -19.70 3.79
N GLY A 239 17.66 -18.60 3.09
CA GLY A 239 17.55 -17.27 3.71
C GLY A 239 16.48 -17.20 4.78
N ILE A 240 15.30 -17.73 4.50
CA ILE A 240 14.19 -17.78 5.47
C ILE A 240 14.56 -18.61 6.70
N GLN A 241 15.13 -19.81 6.49
CA GLN A 241 15.53 -20.67 7.62
C GLN A 241 16.56 -19.97 8.52
N LEU A 242 17.52 -19.29 7.89
CA LEU A 242 18.54 -18.53 8.61
C LEU A 242 17.95 -17.34 9.36
N ALA A 243 16.98 -16.64 8.75
CA ALA A 243 16.26 -15.53 9.41
C ALA A 243 15.46 -16.03 10.63
N TYR A 244 14.76 -17.16 10.51
CA TYR A 244 14.08 -17.77 11.65
C TYR A 244 15.03 -18.17 12.76
N LYS A 245 16.19 -18.73 12.41
CA LYS A 245 17.22 -19.06 13.39
C LYS A 245 17.69 -17.80 14.14
N GLN A 246 17.95 -16.70 13.45
CA GLN A 246 18.31 -15.44 14.10
C GLN A 246 17.18 -14.89 14.97
N ALA A 247 15.92 -15.01 14.52
CA ALA A 247 14.77 -14.60 15.31
C ALA A 247 14.60 -15.41 16.59
N GLN A 248 14.89 -16.72 16.54
CA GLN A 248 14.86 -17.61 17.70
C GLN A 248 16.01 -17.33 18.68
N GLU A 249 17.23 -17.06 18.19
CA GLU A 249 18.40 -16.73 19.02
C GLU A 249 18.17 -15.50 19.90
N ALA A 250 17.37 -14.55 19.45
CA ALA A 250 17.06 -13.31 20.17
C ALA A 250 15.60 -13.21 20.62
N PHE A 251 14.89 -14.33 20.65
CA PHE A 251 13.45 -14.35 20.93
C PHE A 251 13.10 -13.67 22.26
N ILE A 252 12.15 -12.77 22.20
CA ILE A 252 11.62 -12.06 23.36
C ILE A 252 10.25 -12.65 23.73
N LYS A 253 10.16 -13.33 24.85
CA LYS A 253 8.89 -13.84 25.36
C LYS A 253 7.95 -12.66 25.65
N ASN A 254 6.74 -12.71 25.12
CA ASN A 254 5.75 -11.62 25.16
C ASN A 254 6.20 -10.33 24.43
N GLY A 255 7.28 -10.41 23.65
CA GLY A 255 7.76 -9.33 22.79
C GLY A 255 7.18 -9.41 21.38
N ASN A 256 7.57 -8.44 20.58
CA ASN A 256 7.24 -8.41 19.15
C ASN A 256 8.38 -9.03 18.34
N ASN A 257 8.25 -10.29 17.93
CA ASN A 257 9.27 -10.99 17.15
C ASN A 257 8.82 -11.06 15.69
N ARG A 258 9.58 -10.43 14.77
CA ARG A 258 9.22 -10.34 13.36
C ARG A 258 10.40 -10.53 12.44
N ILE A 259 10.11 -11.15 11.29
CA ILE A 259 10.99 -11.14 10.13
C ILE A 259 10.37 -10.20 9.09
N ILE A 260 11.16 -9.26 8.59
CA ILE A 260 10.77 -8.36 7.51
C ILE A 260 11.55 -8.78 6.27
N LEU A 261 10.83 -9.35 5.32
CA LEU A 261 11.38 -9.75 4.03
C LEU A 261 11.34 -8.58 3.06
N ALA A 262 12.47 -8.30 2.42
CA ALA A 262 12.60 -7.29 1.39
C ALA A 262 13.20 -7.90 0.12
N THR A 263 12.42 -7.90 -0.96
CA THR A 263 12.75 -8.46 -2.28
C THR A 263 12.08 -7.62 -3.37
N ASP A 264 12.58 -7.70 -4.59
CA ASP A 264 11.96 -7.06 -5.76
C ASP A 264 10.97 -7.96 -6.52
N GLY A 265 10.67 -9.13 -5.97
CA GLY A 265 9.65 -10.05 -6.50
C GLY A 265 10.20 -11.35 -7.09
N ASP A 266 11.46 -11.41 -7.50
CA ASP A 266 12.12 -12.65 -7.93
C ASP A 266 12.48 -13.54 -6.71
N PHE A 267 11.41 -14.02 -6.04
CA PHE A 267 11.54 -14.76 -4.79
C PHE A 267 11.83 -16.23 -5.04
N ASN A 268 13.06 -16.53 -5.45
CA ASN A 268 13.54 -17.90 -5.76
C ASN A 268 14.18 -18.57 -4.53
N ILE A 269 13.49 -18.58 -3.38
CA ILE A 269 14.03 -19.15 -2.13
C ILE A 269 13.63 -20.61 -1.89
N GLY A 270 13.26 -21.34 -2.95
CA GLY A 270 12.80 -22.74 -2.81
C GLY A 270 11.39 -22.88 -2.22
N ILE A 271 10.77 -21.79 -1.83
CA ILE A 271 9.36 -21.66 -1.51
C ILE A 271 8.76 -20.88 -2.67
N ASN A 272 8.24 -21.60 -3.67
CA ASN A 272 7.95 -21.02 -4.98
C ASN A 272 6.54 -20.39 -5.08
N ASN A 273 5.78 -20.38 -3.99
CA ASN A 273 4.46 -19.77 -3.98
C ASN A 273 4.07 -19.23 -2.58
N PRO A 274 3.14 -18.26 -2.51
CA PRO A 274 2.69 -17.69 -1.25
C PRO A 274 2.06 -18.71 -0.27
N ASN A 275 1.56 -19.83 -0.76
CA ASN A 275 0.94 -20.85 0.09
C ASN A 275 2.00 -21.65 0.84
N ASP A 276 3.11 -21.98 0.19
CA ASP A 276 4.25 -22.66 0.84
C ASP A 276 4.85 -21.78 1.94
N LEU A 277 4.90 -20.47 1.71
CA LEU A 277 5.34 -19.50 2.72
C LEU A 277 4.38 -19.46 3.92
N LYS A 278 3.06 -19.52 3.66
CA LYS A 278 2.04 -19.60 4.72
C LYS A 278 2.17 -20.91 5.51
N GLU A 279 2.42 -22.03 4.83
CA GLU A 279 2.60 -23.33 5.48
C GLU A 279 3.85 -23.35 6.33
N PHE A 280 4.96 -22.81 5.83
CA PHE A 280 6.21 -22.67 6.57
C PHE A 280 6.02 -21.81 7.83
N LYS A 281 5.36 -20.63 7.69
CA LYS A 281 4.98 -19.77 8.80
C LYS A 281 4.16 -20.50 9.86
N ASN A 282 3.22 -21.35 9.45
CA ASN A 282 2.37 -22.11 10.37
C ASN A 282 3.14 -23.20 11.13
N LYS A 283 4.18 -23.77 10.53
CA LYS A 283 5.07 -24.73 11.20
C LYS A 283 5.96 -24.07 12.25
N GLU A 284 6.42 -22.86 11.95
CA GLU A 284 7.36 -22.10 12.80
C GLU A 284 6.66 -21.14 13.79
N LYS A 285 5.55 -21.52 14.36
CA LYS A 285 4.55 -20.79 15.19
C LYS A 285 5.01 -19.62 16.09
N VAL A 286 6.27 -19.24 16.10
CA VAL A 286 6.90 -18.37 17.09
C VAL A 286 7.15 -16.95 16.57
N VAL A 287 7.25 -16.73 15.27
CA VAL A 287 7.66 -15.45 14.67
C VAL A 287 6.71 -15.08 13.52
N SER A 288 6.31 -13.80 13.42
CA SER A 288 5.57 -13.28 12.25
C SER A 288 6.53 -12.88 11.13
N ILE A 289 6.14 -13.14 9.89
CA ILE A 289 6.76 -12.57 8.70
C ILE A 289 5.89 -11.42 8.21
#